data_fc11a63e6e7dde618c8d74efd6a6ba7f
#
_entry.id   fc11a63e6e7dde618c8d74efd6a6ba7f
#
_cell.length_a   1.000
_cell.length_b   1.000
_cell.length_c   1.000
_cell.angle_alpha   90.00
_cell.angle_beta   90.00
_cell.angle_gamma   90.00
#
_symmetry.space_group_name_H-M   'P 1'
#
loop_
_entity.id
_entity.type
_entity.pdbx_description
1 polymer ?
#
loop_
_entity_poly.entity_id
_entity_poly.type
_entity_poly.pdbx_seq_one_letter_code
_entity_poly.pdbx_strand_id
1 'polypeptide(L)' 'MNENLERCLYQSGLTAQGCWDQLDDYAKDAIEKFAHLIVAECIAKLHAMNADVDGRHNYYAHAAVRLNEHFGE' A
#
# COMPACT_ATOMS: atom_id res chain seq x y z
N MET A 1 -8.42 -3.82 -7.50
CA MET A 1 -7.07 -3.45 -6.96
C MET A 1 -6.50 -2.36 -7.84
N ASN A 2 -5.77 -1.43 -7.24
CA ASN A 2 -5.14 -0.31 -7.92
C ASN A 2 -4.01 -0.81 -8.84
N GLU A 3 -3.77 -0.11 -9.96
CA GLU A 3 -2.74 -0.50 -10.94
C GLU A 3 -1.34 -0.65 -10.34
N ASN A 4 -0.99 0.22 -9.40
CA ASN A 4 0.32 0.18 -8.78
C ASN A 4 0.48 -1.05 -7.88
N LEU A 5 -0.58 -1.43 -7.17
CA LEU A 5 -0.61 -2.66 -6.40
C LEU A 5 -0.58 -3.89 -7.30
N GLU A 6 -1.31 -3.86 -8.42
CA GLU A 6 -1.29 -4.96 -9.39
C GLU A 6 0.10 -5.19 -9.96
N ARG A 7 0.82 -4.12 -10.24
CA ARG A 7 2.19 -4.21 -10.72
C ARG A 7 3.09 -4.86 -9.67
N CYS A 8 2.94 -4.47 -8.40
CA CYS A 8 3.69 -5.09 -7.31
C CYS A 8 3.35 -6.57 -7.17
N LEU A 9 2.08 -6.91 -7.31
CA LEU A 9 1.63 -8.29 -7.28
C LEU A 9 2.30 -9.12 -8.37
N TYR A 10 2.33 -8.58 -9.58
CA TYR A 10 2.97 -9.23 -10.72
C TYR A 10 4.47 -9.42 -10.48
N GLN A 11 5.14 -8.38 -10.02
CA GLN A 11 6.58 -8.43 -9.77
C GLN A 11 6.95 -9.36 -8.62
N SER A 12 6.04 -9.61 -7.70
CA SER A 12 6.27 -10.52 -6.57
C SER A 12 6.32 -11.99 -6.98
N GLY A 13 5.81 -12.31 -8.17
CA GLY A 13 5.71 -13.69 -8.65
C GLY A 13 4.41 -14.38 -8.27
N LEU A 14 3.50 -13.72 -7.55
CA LEU A 14 2.23 -14.32 -7.14
C LEU A 14 1.32 -14.65 -8.32
N THR A 15 1.52 -13.99 -9.47
CA THR A 15 0.73 -14.27 -10.67
C THR A 15 1.39 -15.29 -11.59
N ALA A 16 2.61 -15.73 -11.26
CA ALA A 16 3.36 -16.68 -12.09
C ALA A 16 2.77 -18.07 -11.95
N GLN A 17 2.81 -18.83 -13.05
CA GLN A 17 2.42 -20.25 -13.08
C GLN A 17 0.98 -20.50 -12.60
N GLY A 18 0.12 -19.51 -12.74
CA GLY A 18 -1.28 -19.62 -12.32
C GLY A 18 -1.49 -19.61 -10.81
N CYS A 19 -0.48 -19.22 -10.02
CA CYS A 19 -0.58 -19.20 -8.56
C CYS A 19 -1.75 -18.35 -8.07
N TRP A 20 -1.94 -17.16 -8.66
CA TRP A 20 -3.03 -16.29 -8.28
C TRP A 20 -4.39 -16.91 -8.54
N ASP A 21 -4.55 -17.54 -9.69
CA ASP A 21 -5.82 -18.15 -10.10
C ASP A 21 -6.20 -19.38 -9.27
N GLN A 22 -5.21 -20.00 -8.60
CA GLN A 22 -5.44 -21.14 -7.73
C GLN A 22 -5.93 -20.73 -6.34
N LEU A 23 -5.83 -19.45 -6.00
CA LEU A 23 -6.31 -18.94 -4.72
C LEU A 23 -7.84 -18.78 -4.77
N ASP A 24 -8.47 -19.02 -3.63
CA ASP A 24 -9.90 -18.72 -3.51
C ASP A 24 -10.10 -17.20 -3.32
N ASP A 25 -11.35 -16.77 -3.36
CA ASP A 25 -11.67 -15.35 -3.25
C ASP A 25 -11.26 -14.78 -1.89
N TYR A 26 -11.37 -15.58 -0.84
CA TYR A 26 -10.95 -15.15 0.50
C TYR A 26 -9.45 -14.84 0.52
N ALA A 27 -8.63 -15.73 -0.05
CA ALA A 27 -7.18 -15.55 -0.07
C ALA A 27 -6.79 -14.32 -0.92
N LYS A 28 -7.44 -14.13 -2.07
CA LYS A 28 -7.19 -12.96 -2.92
C LYS A 28 -7.51 -11.67 -2.18
N ASP A 29 -8.65 -11.61 -1.53
CA ASP A 29 -9.08 -10.44 -0.75
C ASP A 29 -8.14 -10.19 0.43
N ALA A 30 -7.68 -11.26 1.08
CA ALA A 30 -6.75 -11.15 2.20
C ALA A 30 -5.40 -10.58 1.76
N ILE A 31 -4.91 -10.97 0.60
CA ILE A 31 -3.66 -10.45 0.05
C ILE A 31 -3.79 -8.96 -0.28
N GLU A 32 -4.90 -8.58 -0.90
CA GLU A 32 -5.17 -7.17 -1.17
C GLU A 32 -5.24 -6.35 0.11
N LYS A 33 -5.94 -6.86 1.11
CA LYS A 33 -6.04 -6.23 2.42
C LYS A 33 -4.69 -6.12 3.10
N PHE A 34 -3.86 -7.15 3.00
CA PHE A 34 -2.50 -7.14 3.53
C PHE A 34 -1.69 -6.01 2.90
N ALA A 35 -1.76 -5.84 1.59
CA ALA A 35 -1.05 -4.77 0.90
C ALA A 35 -1.54 -3.39 1.37
N HIS A 36 -2.85 -3.20 1.47
CA HIS A 36 -3.41 -1.94 1.95
C HIS A 36 -3.03 -1.64 3.39
N LEU A 37 -2.97 -2.66 4.24
CA LEU A 37 -2.57 -2.49 5.64
C LEU A 37 -1.11 -2.06 5.76
N ILE A 38 -0.23 -2.60 4.93
CA ILE A 38 1.17 -2.18 4.90
C ILE A 38 1.28 -0.71 4.49
N VAL A 39 0.55 -0.31 3.46
CA VAL A 39 0.53 1.09 3.02
C VAL A 39 0.00 1.99 4.14
N ALA A 40 -1.07 1.56 4.81
CA ALA A 40 -1.65 2.32 5.92
C ALA A 40 -0.65 2.49 7.08
N GLU A 41 0.11 1.45 7.40
CA GLU A 41 1.16 1.54 8.42
C GLU A 41 2.25 2.55 8.02
N CYS A 42 2.65 2.55 6.76
CA CYS A 42 3.63 3.49 6.24
C CYS A 42 3.11 4.93 6.33
N ILE A 43 1.85 5.14 5.97
CA ILE A 43 1.21 6.46 6.04
C ILE A 43 1.13 6.93 7.49
N ALA A 44 0.73 6.04 8.40
CA ALA A 44 0.66 6.35 9.83
C ALA A 44 2.04 6.74 10.38
N LYS A 45 3.08 6.04 9.94
CA LYS A 45 4.46 6.36 10.35
C LYS A 45 4.88 7.74 9.87
N LEU A 46 4.53 8.10 8.64
CA LEU A 46 4.82 9.42 8.10
C LEU A 46 4.11 10.53 8.88
N HIS A 47 2.84 10.31 9.25
CA HIS A 47 2.11 11.26 10.08
C HIS A 47 2.74 11.40 11.46
N ALA A 48 3.18 10.32 12.06
CA ALA A 48 3.87 10.34 13.35
C ALA A 48 5.17 11.13 13.26
N MET A 49 5.94 10.94 12.18
CA MET A 49 7.17 11.70 11.94
C MET A 49 6.89 13.19 11.74
N ASN A 50 5.81 13.51 11.04
CA ASN A 50 5.41 14.90 10.80
C ASN A 50 5.02 15.60 12.11
N ALA A 51 4.42 14.87 13.05
CA ALA A 51 4.04 15.41 14.35
C ALA A 51 5.24 15.79 15.24
N ASP A 52 6.40 15.14 14.99
CA ASP A 52 7.62 15.38 15.74
C ASP A 52 8.39 16.59 15.24
N VAL A 53 8.01 17.15 14.09
CA VAL A 53 8.66 18.35 13.56
C VAL A 53 7.86 19.60 13.88
N ASP A 54 8.58 20.71 13.90
CA ASP A 54 8.11 22.03 14.29
C ASP A 54 7.16 22.61 13.24
N GLY A 55 5.98 22.08 13.10
CA GLY A 55 4.81 22.60 12.39
C GLY A 55 4.99 23.43 11.10
N ARG A 56 6.19 23.80 10.74
CA ARG A 56 6.46 24.68 9.61
C ARG A 56 6.54 23.96 8.27
N HIS A 57 6.78 22.65 8.33
CA HIS A 57 7.00 21.85 7.13
C HIS A 57 6.13 20.60 7.20
N ASN A 58 5.33 20.42 6.15
CA ASN A 58 4.41 19.30 6.05
C ASN A 58 4.93 18.25 5.08
N TYR A 59 6.25 18.06 5.00
CA TYR A 59 6.85 17.12 4.04
C TYR A 59 6.33 15.72 4.22
N TYR A 60 6.25 15.23 5.45
CA TYR A 60 5.77 13.88 5.71
C TYR A 60 4.27 13.75 5.46
N ALA A 61 3.51 14.79 5.76
CA ALA A 61 2.08 14.81 5.47
C ALA A 61 1.82 14.81 3.96
N HIS A 62 2.61 15.57 3.20
CA HIS A 62 2.53 15.55 1.74
C HIS A 62 2.92 14.19 1.18
N ALA A 63 3.96 13.56 1.72
CA ALA A 63 4.37 12.21 1.33
C ALA A 63 3.27 11.20 1.61
N ALA A 64 2.60 11.32 2.76
CA ALA A 64 1.48 10.44 3.12
C ALA A 64 0.32 10.56 2.11
N VAL A 65 -0.02 11.79 1.72
CA VAL A 65 -1.06 12.03 0.71
C VAL A 65 -0.68 11.39 -0.62
N ARG A 66 0.58 11.56 -1.05
CA ARG A 66 1.06 10.97 -2.30
C ARG A 66 1.02 9.46 -2.28
N LEU A 67 1.40 8.84 -1.15
CA LEU A 67 1.31 7.39 -0.99
C LEU A 67 -0.13 6.91 -1.06
N ASN A 68 -1.03 7.63 -0.41
CA ASN A 68 -2.44 7.28 -0.43
C ASN A 68 -3.02 7.36 -1.84
N GLU A 69 -2.65 8.39 -2.61
CA GLU A 69 -3.06 8.54 -4.00
C GLU A 69 -2.48 7.43 -4.89
N HIS A 70 -1.24 7.04 -4.61
CA HIS A 70 -0.53 6.05 -5.43
C HIS A 70 -1.09 4.64 -5.24
N PHE A 71 -1.38 4.25 -4.01
CA PHE A 71 -1.82 2.90 -3.66
C PHE A 71 -3.27 2.83 -3.21
N GLY A 72 -3.90 3.96 -2.96
CA GLY A 72 -5.29 4.02 -2.53
C GLY A 72 -6.26 3.85 -3.68
N GLU A 73 -7.50 3.75 -3.35
CA GLU A 73 -8.59 3.68 -4.31
C GLU A 73 -9.10 5.05 -4.69
#